data_760c8a604f02189510e61a4ec00114ed
#
_entry.id   760c8a604f02189510e61a4ec00114ed
#
_cell.length_a   1.000
_cell.length_b   1.000
_cell.length_c   1.000
_cell.angle_alpha   90.00
_cell.angle_beta   90.00
_cell.angle_gamma   90.00
#
_symmetry.space_group_name_H-M   'P 1'
#
loop_
_entity.id
_entity.type
_entity.pdbx_description
1 polymer ?
#
loop_
_entity_poly.entity_id
_entity_poly.type
_entity_poly.pdbx_seq_one_letter_code
_entity_poly.pdbx_strand_id
1 'polypeptide(L)'
;MRSAPAPTVALWRPPLLPDVQVTRVEDDPRLWAGHSLQYAIGVTYAGAFDFWYRKRVWTQAPGRNLKLKEPGEVHRDVRVHAPVTAQSVSFAPRLVDEAARQLGLPASPHLSATLSRGQGRCESSALALHAALARRSSDRLECESLLVETLDALLTEYAERTPSEPCPPHRPAAQRARDYLRACFAENVGLDALASTVGLNRFHLLRVFRAEFGLPPHEYVTHVRVARARVLLSQGMPAGHVAAEVGLYDQSQLNRHFKRIVGLTPGQYARAVRQ
;
A
#
# COMPACT_ATOMS: atom_id res chain seq x y z
N MET A 1 -2.17 -37.85 -2.61
CA MET A 1 -1.87 -36.47 -2.10
C MET A 1 -2.77 -35.49 -2.85
N ARG A 2 -3.70 -34.84 -2.18
CA ARG A 2 -4.48 -33.75 -2.82
C ARG A 2 -3.53 -32.58 -3.04
N SER A 3 -3.38 -32.11 -4.28
CA SER A 3 -2.64 -30.89 -4.61
C SER A 3 -3.21 -29.75 -3.76
N ALA A 4 -2.34 -29.00 -3.08
CA ALA A 4 -2.77 -27.80 -2.37
C ALA A 4 -3.49 -26.86 -3.36
N PRO A 5 -4.59 -26.22 -2.96
CA PRO A 5 -5.28 -25.27 -3.85
C PRO A 5 -4.31 -24.17 -4.28
N ALA A 6 -4.44 -23.73 -5.53
CA ALA A 6 -3.62 -22.65 -6.03
C ALA A 6 -3.90 -21.36 -5.23
N PRO A 7 -2.86 -20.55 -4.90
CA PRO A 7 -3.03 -19.34 -4.15
C PRO A 7 -3.98 -18.39 -4.87
N THR A 8 -4.96 -17.85 -4.15
CA THR A 8 -5.95 -16.93 -4.71
C THR A 8 -5.72 -15.51 -4.25
N VAL A 9 -6.00 -14.57 -5.16
CA VAL A 9 -6.02 -13.13 -4.85
C VAL A 9 -7.37 -12.59 -5.30
N ALA A 10 -8.13 -12.09 -4.35
CA ALA A 10 -9.37 -11.38 -4.60
C ALA A 10 -9.21 -9.89 -4.29
N LEU A 11 -9.81 -9.05 -5.12
CA LEU A 11 -9.83 -7.61 -4.94
C LEU A 11 -11.22 -7.11 -5.31
N TRP A 12 -11.81 -6.25 -4.44
CA TRP A 12 -13.10 -5.63 -4.71
C TRP A 12 -13.21 -4.27 -4.03
N ARG A 13 -14.16 -3.49 -4.48
CA ARG A 13 -14.63 -2.26 -3.80
C ARG A 13 -16.04 -2.52 -3.28
N PRO A 14 -16.27 -2.36 -1.97
CA PRO A 14 -17.62 -2.46 -1.42
C PRO A 14 -18.51 -1.37 -2.03
N PRO A 15 -19.69 -1.71 -2.61
CA PRO A 15 -20.55 -0.69 -3.22
C PRO A 15 -21.01 0.41 -2.26
N LEU A 16 -21.15 0.07 -0.99
CA LEU A 16 -21.54 1.00 0.08
C LEU A 16 -20.40 1.93 0.53
N LEU A 17 -19.15 1.58 0.24
CA LEU A 17 -17.95 2.29 0.67
C LEU A 17 -17.02 2.54 -0.52
N PRO A 18 -17.33 3.47 -1.42
CA PRO A 18 -16.60 3.66 -2.68
C PRO A 18 -15.13 4.08 -2.50
N ASP A 19 -14.78 4.64 -1.35
CA ASP A 19 -13.42 5.05 -0.97
C ASP A 19 -12.61 3.96 -0.28
N VAL A 20 -13.18 2.77 -0.17
CA VAL A 20 -12.57 1.60 0.43
C VAL A 20 -12.29 0.55 -0.64
N GLN A 21 -11.13 -0.07 -0.56
CA GLN A 21 -10.76 -1.22 -1.39
C GLN A 21 -10.33 -2.36 -0.48
N VAL A 22 -10.81 -3.55 -0.77
CA VAL A 22 -10.43 -4.76 -0.05
C VAL A 22 -9.57 -5.64 -0.96
N THR A 23 -8.46 -6.13 -0.42
CA THR A 23 -7.63 -7.14 -1.06
C THR A 23 -7.52 -8.32 -0.11
N ARG A 24 -7.84 -9.52 -0.58
CA ARG A 24 -7.71 -10.77 0.17
C ARG A 24 -6.78 -11.72 -0.57
N VAL A 25 -5.87 -12.34 0.15
CA VAL A 25 -5.02 -13.42 -0.34
C VAL A 25 -5.31 -14.68 0.48
N GLU A 26 -5.27 -15.84 -0.16
CA GLU A 26 -5.50 -17.14 0.48
C GLU A 26 -4.40 -18.11 0.08
N ASP A 27 -3.81 -18.77 1.07
CA ASP A 27 -2.73 -19.76 0.95
C ASP A 27 -1.58 -19.29 0.05
N ASP A 28 -1.20 -18.01 0.17
CA ASP A 28 -0.22 -17.39 -0.70
C ASP A 28 1.21 -17.53 -0.16
N PRO A 29 2.09 -18.28 -0.84
CA PRO A 29 3.50 -18.45 -0.47
C PRO A 29 4.40 -17.37 -1.08
N ARG A 30 3.87 -16.43 -1.87
CA ARG A 30 4.67 -15.46 -2.64
C ARG A 30 5.12 -14.29 -1.77
N LEU A 31 6.27 -13.75 -2.14
CA LEU A 31 6.77 -12.50 -1.60
C LEU A 31 6.15 -11.32 -2.34
N TRP A 32 5.54 -10.42 -1.60
CA TRP A 32 4.91 -9.22 -2.14
C TRP A 32 5.77 -7.98 -1.88
N ALA A 33 5.78 -7.08 -2.82
CA ALA A 33 6.34 -5.75 -2.63
C ALA A 33 5.39 -4.73 -3.24
N GLY A 34 5.23 -3.59 -2.56
CA GLY A 34 4.34 -2.56 -3.05
C GLY A 34 4.67 -1.18 -2.50
N HIS A 35 4.25 -0.19 -3.28
CA HIS A 35 4.16 1.20 -2.87
C HIS A 35 2.67 1.51 -2.64
N SER A 36 2.31 1.91 -1.44
CA SER A 36 0.92 2.25 -1.15
C SER A 36 0.61 3.69 -1.55
N LEU A 37 -0.51 3.91 -2.22
CA LEU A 37 -1.09 5.25 -2.43
C LEU A 37 -2.21 5.54 -1.42
N GLN A 38 -2.51 4.59 -0.55
CA GLN A 38 -3.63 4.63 0.37
C GLN A 38 -3.17 4.25 1.77
N TYR A 39 -3.86 4.74 2.78
CA TYR A 39 -3.80 4.13 4.10
C TYR A 39 -4.36 2.71 4.02
N ALA A 40 -3.82 1.80 4.82
CA ALA A 40 -4.37 0.45 4.87
C ALA A 40 -4.18 -0.21 6.23
N ILE A 41 -5.15 -1.03 6.58
CA ILE A 41 -5.09 -1.94 7.72
C ILE A 41 -5.09 -3.37 7.19
N GLY A 42 -4.10 -4.16 7.58
CA GLY A 42 -3.96 -5.56 7.21
C GLY A 42 -4.16 -6.50 8.39
N VAL A 43 -4.95 -7.55 8.17
CA VAL A 43 -5.18 -8.64 9.12
C VAL A 43 -4.65 -9.93 8.52
N THR A 44 -3.87 -10.68 9.29
CA THR A 44 -3.40 -12.03 8.92
C THR A 44 -4.23 -13.07 9.68
N TYR A 45 -4.87 -13.97 8.95
CA TYR A 45 -5.73 -15.03 9.49
C TYR A 45 -4.99 -16.36 9.61
N ALA A 46 -4.05 -16.65 8.71
CA ALA A 46 -3.23 -17.85 8.71
C ALA A 46 -1.86 -17.56 8.10
N GLY A 47 -0.89 -18.42 8.40
CA GLY A 47 0.48 -18.27 7.92
C GLY A 47 1.26 -17.21 8.70
N ALA A 48 2.52 -17.01 8.29
CA ALA A 48 3.39 -16.00 8.90
C ALA A 48 4.42 -15.53 7.87
N PHE A 49 4.81 -14.27 7.95
CA PHE A 49 5.82 -13.68 7.06
C PHE A 49 6.56 -12.53 7.72
N ASP A 50 7.81 -12.34 7.28
CA ASP A 50 8.59 -11.16 7.61
C ASP A 50 8.47 -10.15 6.47
N PHE A 51 8.28 -8.89 6.83
CA PHE A 51 8.24 -7.79 5.86
C PHE A 51 9.11 -6.63 6.31
N TRP A 52 9.74 -6.01 5.33
CA TRP A 52 10.49 -4.77 5.52
C TRP A 52 9.56 -3.57 5.36
N TYR A 53 9.56 -2.69 6.34
CA TYR A 53 8.82 -1.44 6.34
C TYR A 53 9.48 -0.45 7.29
N ARG A 54 9.59 0.81 6.92
CA ARG A 54 10.19 1.86 7.74
C ARG A 54 11.57 1.46 8.31
N LYS A 55 12.45 0.98 7.41
CA LYS A 55 13.85 0.60 7.73
C LYS A 55 14.03 -0.57 8.71
N ARG A 56 12.97 -1.28 9.04
CA ARG A 56 12.99 -2.45 9.93
C ARG A 56 12.32 -3.65 9.28
N VAL A 57 12.68 -4.82 9.76
CA VAL A 57 11.97 -6.05 9.46
C VAL A 57 11.01 -6.33 10.61
N TRP A 58 9.79 -6.64 10.25
CA TRP A 58 8.70 -6.94 11.17
C TRP A 58 8.15 -8.33 10.84
N THR A 59 7.72 -9.06 11.85
CA THR A 59 7.03 -10.35 11.65
C THR A 59 5.53 -10.15 11.81
N GLN A 60 4.77 -10.63 10.85
CA GLN A 60 3.31 -10.67 10.89
C GLN A 60 2.85 -12.12 10.92
N ALA A 61 1.97 -12.43 11.85
CA ALA A 61 1.35 -13.73 12.05
C ALA A 61 -0.12 -13.54 12.47
N PRO A 62 -0.93 -14.61 12.50
CA PRO A 62 -2.28 -14.54 13.02
C PRO A 62 -2.32 -13.99 14.44
N GLY A 63 -3.28 -13.11 14.69
CA GLY A 63 -3.43 -12.46 15.99
C GLY A 63 -4.19 -11.14 15.87
N ARG A 64 -4.15 -10.36 16.94
CA ARG A 64 -4.81 -9.06 16.97
C ARG A 64 -3.94 -7.89 16.50
N ASN A 65 -2.67 -8.12 16.20
CA ASN A 65 -1.79 -7.08 15.69
C ASN A 65 -2.12 -6.80 14.21
N LEU A 66 -2.51 -5.58 13.93
CA LEU A 66 -2.85 -5.12 12.58
C LEU A 66 -1.63 -4.51 11.92
N LYS A 67 -1.42 -4.82 10.64
CA LYS A 67 -0.40 -4.14 9.82
C LYS A 67 -0.95 -2.80 9.35
N LEU A 68 -0.31 -1.72 9.78
CA LEU A 68 -0.69 -0.36 9.44
C LEU A 68 0.21 0.17 8.32
N LYS A 69 -0.39 0.77 7.32
CA LYS A 69 0.31 1.36 6.17
C LYS A 69 -0.22 2.74 5.88
N GLU A 70 0.64 3.60 5.36
CA GLU A 70 0.29 4.95 4.91
C GLU A 70 0.73 5.22 3.47
N PRO A 71 0.17 6.25 2.83
CA PRO A 71 0.54 6.63 1.47
C PRO A 71 2.01 7.01 1.35
N GLY A 72 2.60 6.68 0.20
CA GLY A 72 3.97 7.08 -0.12
C GLY A 72 5.06 6.14 0.43
N GLU A 73 4.68 5.14 1.20
CA GLU A 73 5.61 4.20 1.82
C GLU A 73 5.74 2.91 1.00
N VAL A 74 6.97 2.39 0.95
CA VAL A 74 7.26 1.08 0.34
C VAL A 74 7.26 0.02 1.42
N HIS A 75 6.63 -1.09 1.14
CA HIS A 75 6.74 -2.32 1.93
C HIS A 75 7.14 -3.47 1.01
N ARG A 76 7.90 -4.41 1.52
CA ARG A 76 8.23 -5.64 0.82
C ARG A 76 8.32 -6.81 1.78
N ASP A 77 7.80 -7.94 1.37
CA ASP A 77 7.99 -9.16 2.13
C ASP A 77 9.43 -9.64 1.94
N VAL A 78 10.03 -10.12 3.02
CA VAL A 78 11.42 -10.58 3.07
C VAL A 78 11.44 -12.12 3.09
N ARG A 79 10.51 -12.72 3.85
CA ARG A 79 10.42 -14.17 4.01
C ARG A 79 8.98 -14.57 4.31
N VAL A 80 8.52 -15.63 3.69
CA VAL A 80 7.26 -16.32 4.06
C VAL A 80 7.63 -17.58 4.82
N HIS A 81 7.15 -17.69 6.07
CA HIS A 81 7.40 -18.86 6.92
C HIS A 81 6.37 -19.94 6.69
N ALA A 82 5.14 -19.56 6.39
CA ALA A 82 4.04 -20.43 6.00
C ALA A 82 3.11 -19.68 5.06
N PRO A 83 2.41 -20.37 4.12
CA PRO A 83 1.46 -19.73 3.21
C PRO A 83 0.48 -18.81 3.93
N VAL A 84 0.28 -17.61 3.41
CA VAL A 84 -0.41 -16.52 4.10
C VAL A 84 -1.85 -16.43 3.62
N THR A 85 -2.78 -16.41 4.57
CA THR A 85 -4.16 -15.96 4.36
C THR A 85 -4.34 -14.63 5.08
N ALA A 86 -4.57 -13.56 4.34
CA ALA A 86 -4.66 -12.21 4.89
C ALA A 86 -5.68 -11.36 4.11
N GLN A 87 -6.20 -10.33 4.78
CA GLN A 87 -7.03 -9.32 4.17
C GLN A 87 -6.48 -7.94 4.48
N SER A 88 -6.43 -7.08 3.49
CA SER A 88 -6.07 -5.66 3.63
C SER A 88 -7.25 -4.80 3.23
N VAL A 89 -7.64 -3.89 4.09
CA VAL A 89 -8.62 -2.84 3.82
C VAL A 89 -7.88 -1.54 3.63
N SER A 90 -8.01 -0.95 2.45
CA SER A 90 -7.34 0.29 2.06
C SER A 90 -8.35 1.44 1.99
N PHE A 91 -7.95 2.60 2.47
CA PHE A 91 -8.76 3.81 2.56
C PHE A 91 -8.17 4.90 1.67
N ALA A 92 -9.01 5.55 0.87
CA ALA A 92 -8.58 6.70 0.07
C ALA A 92 -8.05 7.82 1.01
N PRO A 93 -6.94 8.51 0.66
CA PRO A 93 -6.38 9.56 1.50
C PRO A 93 -7.40 10.63 1.92
N ARG A 94 -8.28 11.05 1.00
CA ARG A 94 -9.34 12.02 1.30
C ARG A 94 -10.26 11.63 2.46
N LEU A 95 -10.54 10.33 2.61
CA LEU A 95 -11.38 9.80 3.68
C LEU A 95 -10.68 9.91 5.03
N VAL A 96 -9.38 9.63 5.06
CA VAL A 96 -8.54 9.76 6.25
C VAL A 96 -8.30 11.23 6.60
N ASP A 97 -8.11 12.10 5.60
CA ASP A 97 -7.96 13.55 5.79
C ASP A 97 -9.23 14.17 6.38
N GLU A 98 -10.40 13.70 5.95
CA GLU A 98 -11.69 14.15 6.51
C GLU A 98 -11.81 13.76 7.98
N ALA A 99 -11.52 12.50 8.33
CA ALA A 99 -11.53 12.04 9.70
C ALA A 99 -10.49 12.78 10.57
N ALA A 100 -9.28 13.00 10.03
CA ALA A 100 -8.23 13.74 10.71
C ALA A 100 -8.65 15.18 11.02
N ARG A 101 -9.30 15.87 10.09
CA ARG A 101 -9.81 17.24 10.26
C ARG A 101 -10.86 17.31 11.37
N GLN A 102 -11.76 16.33 11.45
CA GLN A 102 -12.76 16.25 12.53
C GLN A 102 -12.13 16.04 13.89
N LEU A 103 -10.94 15.41 13.96
CA LEU A 103 -10.19 15.19 15.18
C LEU A 103 -9.17 16.31 15.49
N GLY A 104 -9.14 17.38 14.70
CA GLY A 104 -8.18 18.46 14.85
C GLY A 104 -6.73 18.08 14.52
N LEU A 105 -6.54 17.05 13.72
CA LEU A 105 -5.23 16.58 13.26
C LEU A 105 -4.87 17.23 11.91
N PRO A 106 -3.58 17.32 11.56
CA PRO A 106 -3.15 17.77 10.25
C PRO A 106 -3.64 16.83 9.14
N ALA A 107 -3.74 17.35 7.91
CA ALA A 107 -3.98 16.52 6.74
C ALA A 107 -2.81 15.54 6.52
N SER A 108 -3.11 14.40 5.93
CA SER A 108 -2.15 13.32 5.69
C SER A 108 -1.42 12.88 6.95
N PRO A 109 -2.16 12.49 8.00
CA PRO A 109 -1.58 12.17 9.30
C PRO A 109 -0.59 11.02 9.20
N HIS A 110 0.55 11.16 9.86
CA HIS A 110 1.55 10.11 9.97
C HIS A 110 1.18 9.13 11.08
N LEU A 111 1.33 7.81 10.82
CA LEU A 111 1.04 6.78 11.81
C LEU A 111 2.31 6.40 12.58
N SER A 112 2.26 6.48 13.89
CA SER A 112 3.39 6.20 14.79
C SER A 112 3.82 4.73 14.81
N ALA A 113 2.97 3.81 14.34
CA ALA A 113 3.21 2.38 14.40
C ALA A 113 3.10 1.71 13.04
N THR A 114 3.87 0.64 12.85
CA THR A 114 3.81 -0.29 11.70
C THR A 114 2.89 -1.47 12.00
N LEU A 115 2.97 -1.97 13.22
CA LEU A 115 2.07 -2.97 13.77
C LEU A 115 1.33 -2.36 14.96
N SER A 116 0.04 -2.58 15.01
CA SER A 116 -0.78 -2.15 16.14
C SER A 116 -0.43 -2.93 17.43
N ARG A 117 -0.87 -2.42 18.56
CA ARG A 117 -0.53 -3.00 19.89
C ARG A 117 -1.24 -4.32 20.17
N GLY A 118 -2.15 -4.77 19.31
CA GLY A 118 -2.92 -6.00 19.47
C GLY A 118 -4.10 -5.88 20.43
N GLN A 119 -4.32 -4.71 21.00
CA GLN A 119 -5.40 -4.42 21.95
C GLN A 119 -5.80 -2.95 21.84
N GLY A 120 -7.09 -2.67 21.92
CA GLY A 120 -7.62 -1.30 21.84
C GLY A 120 -8.87 -1.22 20.98
N ARG A 121 -9.36 0.00 20.81
CA ARG A 121 -10.54 0.28 19.98
C ARG A 121 -10.23 0.07 18.51
N CYS A 122 -9.02 0.47 18.06
CA CYS A 122 -8.61 0.33 16.67
C CYS A 122 -8.65 -1.13 16.22
N GLU A 123 -8.08 -2.05 17.02
CA GLU A 123 -8.09 -3.47 16.68
C GLU A 123 -9.51 -4.04 16.65
N SER A 124 -10.32 -3.68 17.63
CA SER A 124 -11.69 -4.21 17.74
C SER A 124 -12.57 -3.74 16.58
N SER A 125 -12.56 -2.44 16.27
CA SER A 125 -13.34 -1.86 15.17
C SER A 125 -12.83 -2.31 13.81
N ALA A 126 -11.51 -2.37 13.62
CA ALA A 126 -10.94 -2.83 12.36
C ALA A 126 -11.26 -4.31 12.09
N LEU A 127 -11.15 -5.19 13.08
CA LEU A 127 -11.52 -6.59 12.93
C LEU A 127 -13.02 -6.75 12.61
N ALA A 128 -13.88 -5.95 13.22
CA ALA A 128 -15.32 -5.94 12.91
C ALA A 128 -15.57 -5.45 11.46
N LEU A 129 -14.91 -4.38 11.04
CA LEU A 129 -14.98 -3.89 9.65
C LEU A 129 -14.49 -4.95 8.66
N HIS A 130 -13.34 -5.57 8.93
CA HIS A 130 -12.80 -6.65 8.10
C HIS A 130 -13.80 -7.81 7.96
N ALA A 131 -14.46 -8.21 9.06
CA ALA A 131 -15.45 -9.26 9.06
C ALA A 131 -16.71 -8.87 8.26
N ALA A 132 -17.23 -7.64 8.42
CA ALA A 132 -18.37 -7.14 7.67
C ALA A 132 -18.08 -7.14 6.16
N LEU A 133 -16.92 -6.64 5.76
CA LEU A 133 -16.49 -6.60 4.36
C LEU A 133 -16.22 -7.99 3.76
N ALA A 134 -15.72 -8.95 4.56
CA ALA A 134 -15.53 -10.33 4.14
C ALA A 134 -16.89 -11.04 3.89
N ARG A 135 -17.91 -10.75 4.73
CA ARG A 135 -19.28 -11.24 4.53
C ARG A 135 -19.99 -10.54 3.38
N ARG A 136 -19.41 -9.50 2.79
CA ARG A 136 -20.08 -8.62 1.83
C ARG A 136 -21.39 -8.08 2.37
N SER A 137 -21.37 -7.59 3.61
CA SER A 137 -22.55 -7.03 4.27
C SER A 137 -23.24 -6.00 3.37
N SER A 138 -24.55 -6.11 3.26
CA SER A 138 -25.43 -5.15 2.56
C SER A 138 -26.02 -4.11 3.51
N ASP A 139 -25.75 -4.22 4.81
CA ASP A 139 -26.17 -3.23 5.79
C ASP A 139 -25.28 -1.99 5.71
N ARG A 140 -25.87 -0.93 5.20
CA ARG A 140 -25.18 0.34 4.98
C ARG A 140 -24.77 0.98 6.29
N LEU A 141 -25.64 0.97 7.27
CA LEU A 141 -25.38 1.59 8.56
C LEU A 141 -24.26 0.85 9.31
N GLU A 142 -24.26 -0.50 9.27
CA GLU A 142 -23.17 -1.30 9.83
C GLU A 142 -21.84 -0.92 9.19
N CYS A 143 -21.76 -0.94 7.85
CA CYS A 143 -20.51 -0.68 7.11
C CYS A 143 -19.98 0.74 7.35
N GLU A 144 -20.82 1.75 7.29
CA GLU A 144 -20.45 3.15 7.49
C GLU A 144 -20.05 3.41 8.94
N SER A 145 -20.76 2.87 9.93
CA SER A 145 -20.42 3.02 11.36
C SER A 145 -19.08 2.37 11.67
N LEU A 146 -18.86 1.13 11.24
CA LEU A 146 -17.59 0.43 11.46
C LEU A 146 -16.41 1.13 10.77
N LEU A 147 -16.63 1.72 9.60
CA LEU A 147 -15.60 2.52 8.92
C LEU A 147 -15.23 3.75 9.75
N VAL A 148 -16.21 4.53 10.19
CA VAL A 148 -15.98 5.74 10.98
C VAL A 148 -15.30 5.39 12.31
N GLU A 149 -15.78 4.37 13.01
CA GLU A 149 -15.17 3.89 14.27
C GLU A 149 -13.72 3.44 14.07
N THR A 150 -13.45 2.75 12.96
CA THR A 150 -12.08 2.29 12.64
C THR A 150 -11.15 3.46 12.38
N LEU A 151 -11.59 4.46 11.60
CA LEU A 151 -10.77 5.63 11.30
C LEU A 151 -10.57 6.52 12.55
N ASP A 152 -11.61 6.74 13.33
CA ASP A 152 -11.52 7.47 14.60
C ASP A 152 -10.51 6.81 15.55
N ALA A 153 -10.63 5.51 15.77
CA ALA A 153 -9.74 4.77 16.63
C ALA A 153 -8.30 4.72 16.09
N LEU A 154 -8.12 4.48 14.78
CA LEU A 154 -6.82 4.49 14.12
C LEU A 154 -6.10 5.83 14.34
N LEU A 155 -6.77 6.92 14.08
CA LEU A 155 -6.18 8.26 14.20
C LEU A 155 -5.98 8.67 15.65
N THR A 156 -6.91 8.35 16.54
CA THR A 156 -6.78 8.66 17.98
C THR A 156 -5.61 7.92 18.62
N GLU A 157 -5.42 6.64 18.28
CA GLU A 157 -4.43 5.78 18.93
C GLU A 157 -3.07 5.79 18.24
N TYR A 158 -3.02 6.05 16.93
CA TYR A 158 -1.81 5.87 16.11
C TYR A 158 -1.37 7.09 15.30
N ALA A 159 -2.18 8.16 15.17
CA ALA A 159 -1.69 9.37 14.50
C ALA A 159 -0.65 10.10 15.38
N GLU A 160 0.44 10.50 14.77
CA GLU A 160 1.44 11.33 15.43
C GLU A 160 0.89 12.74 15.68
N ARG A 161 0.95 13.19 16.93
CA ARG A 161 0.52 14.52 17.36
C ARG A 161 1.66 15.53 17.48
N THR A 162 2.90 15.09 17.30
CA THR A 162 4.10 15.91 17.44
C THR A 162 4.92 15.91 16.15
N PRO A 163 5.61 17.01 15.80
CA PRO A 163 6.54 17.02 14.66
C PRO A 163 7.61 15.95 14.85
N SER A 164 7.87 15.20 13.79
CA SER A 164 8.89 14.15 13.68
C SER A 164 10.27 14.62 14.17
N GLU A 165 11.04 13.71 14.81
CA GLU A 165 12.43 13.91 15.22
C GLU A 165 13.33 14.49 14.11
N PRO A 166 14.48 15.14 14.45
CA PRO A 166 15.39 15.70 13.47
C PRO A 166 15.79 14.70 12.40
N CYS A 167 15.51 15.05 11.15
CA CYS A 167 15.74 14.22 9.99
C CYS A 167 17.24 13.95 9.77
N PRO A 168 17.69 12.69 9.52
CA PRO A 168 19.06 12.40 9.14
C PRO A 168 19.53 13.27 7.96
N PRO A 169 20.78 13.73 7.92
CA PRO A 169 21.25 14.76 6.97
C PRO A 169 21.04 14.43 5.47
N HIS A 170 20.88 13.16 5.11
CA HIS A 170 20.64 12.75 3.72
C HIS A 170 19.16 12.45 3.39
N ARG A 171 18.27 12.45 4.38
CA ARG A 171 16.84 12.20 4.19
C ARG A 171 16.18 13.24 3.28
N PRO A 172 16.49 14.55 3.39
CA PRO A 172 15.93 15.55 2.48
C PRO A 172 16.30 15.32 1.00
N ALA A 173 17.52 14.86 0.72
CA ALA A 173 17.94 14.57 -0.66
C ALA A 173 17.18 13.34 -1.22
N ALA A 174 17.06 12.26 -0.43
CA ALA A 174 16.28 11.10 -0.84
C ALA A 174 14.80 11.45 -1.05
N GLN A 175 14.22 12.29 -0.20
CA GLN A 175 12.83 12.76 -0.34
C GLN A 175 12.65 13.62 -1.60
N ARG A 176 13.53 14.57 -1.88
CA ARG A 176 13.49 15.34 -3.14
C ARG A 176 13.60 14.44 -4.37
N ALA A 177 14.50 13.45 -4.34
CA ALA A 177 14.62 12.49 -5.43
C ALA A 177 13.33 11.68 -5.63
N ARG A 178 12.69 11.25 -4.54
CA ARG A 178 11.37 10.59 -4.57
C ARG A 178 10.32 11.49 -5.20
N ASP A 179 10.23 12.74 -4.77
CA ASP A 179 9.20 13.67 -5.23
C ASP A 179 9.40 14.00 -6.71
N TYR A 180 10.65 14.13 -7.15
CA TYR A 180 10.98 14.23 -8.58
C TYR A 180 10.51 13.02 -9.38
N LEU A 181 10.82 11.79 -8.93
CA LEU A 181 10.35 10.57 -9.58
C LEU A 181 8.83 10.43 -9.60
N ARG A 182 8.14 10.97 -8.60
CA ARG A 182 6.67 11.00 -8.59
C ARG A 182 6.09 12.01 -9.56
N ALA A 183 6.74 13.15 -9.72
CA ALA A 183 6.32 14.18 -10.68
C ALA A 183 6.57 13.74 -12.12
N CYS A 184 7.73 13.12 -12.39
CA CYS A 184 8.18 12.72 -13.72
C CYS A 184 8.07 11.20 -13.95
N PHE A 185 7.10 10.51 -13.32
CA PHE A 185 7.03 9.04 -13.34
C PHE A 185 6.87 8.46 -14.75
N ALA A 186 6.20 9.16 -15.68
CA ALA A 186 6.00 8.73 -17.04
C ALA A 186 7.23 8.95 -17.93
N GLU A 187 8.18 9.77 -17.48
CA GLU A 187 9.37 10.12 -18.23
C GLU A 187 10.48 9.07 -18.08
N ASN A 188 11.41 9.07 -19.02
CA ASN A 188 12.62 8.25 -18.94
C ASN A 188 13.71 9.00 -18.17
N VAL A 189 13.61 9.04 -16.85
CA VAL A 189 14.55 9.74 -15.99
C VAL A 189 15.82 8.90 -15.80
N GLY A 190 16.96 9.46 -16.22
CA GLY A 190 18.29 8.85 -15.99
C GLY A 190 18.77 9.04 -14.53
N LEU A 191 19.59 8.10 -14.06
CA LEU A 191 20.12 8.14 -12.68
C LEU A 191 21.01 9.35 -12.42
N ASP A 192 21.80 9.75 -13.41
CA ASP A 192 22.68 10.92 -13.29
C ASP A 192 21.86 12.22 -13.23
N ALA A 193 20.80 12.33 -14.04
CA ALA A 193 19.88 13.45 -13.97
C ALA A 193 19.21 13.54 -12.60
N LEU A 194 18.69 12.42 -12.10
CA LEU A 194 18.09 12.34 -10.78
C LEU A 194 19.08 12.72 -9.66
N ALA A 195 20.32 12.26 -9.76
CA ALA A 195 21.37 12.57 -8.76
C ALA A 195 21.70 14.06 -8.76
N SER A 196 21.80 14.66 -9.95
CA SER A 196 22.07 16.10 -10.12
C SER A 196 20.96 16.96 -9.51
N THR A 197 19.68 16.58 -9.63
CA THR A 197 18.55 17.36 -9.07
C THR A 197 18.61 17.48 -7.54
N VAL A 198 19.33 16.57 -6.88
CA VAL A 198 19.43 16.55 -5.40
C VAL A 198 20.83 16.85 -4.88
N GLY A 199 21.76 17.19 -5.77
CA GLY A 199 23.14 17.55 -5.41
C GLY A 199 23.98 16.37 -4.92
N LEU A 200 23.72 15.16 -5.41
CA LEU A 200 24.45 13.94 -5.07
C LEU A 200 25.08 13.30 -6.31
N ASN A 201 26.15 12.52 -6.12
CA ASN A 201 26.55 11.60 -7.18
C ASN A 201 25.65 10.35 -7.17
N ARG A 202 25.61 9.65 -8.32
CA ARG A 202 24.72 8.49 -8.53
C ARG A 202 24.90 7.36 -7.51
N PHE A 203 26.11 7.09 -7.05
CA PHE A 203 26.39 6.03 -6.08
C PHE A 203 25.87 6.40 -4.69
N HIS A 204 26.06 7.64 -4.30
CA HIS A 204 25.56 8.15 -3.03
C HIS A 204 24.02 8.21 -3.04
N LEU A 205 23.43 8.72 -4.15
CA LEU A 205 21.97 8.70 -4.31
C LEU A 205 21.40 7.29 -4.17
N LEU A 206 21.94 6.31 -4.90
CA LEU A 206 21.45 4.91 -4.81
C LEU A 206 21.47 4.39 -3.37
N ARG A 207 22.55 4.62 -2.66
CA ARG A 207 22.70 4.16 -1.27
C ARG A 207 21.70 4.82 -0.34
N VAL A 208 21.59 6.16 -0.37
CA VAL A 208 20.69 6.88 0.53
C VAL A 208 19.24 6.66 0.18
N PHE A 209 18.90 6.56 -1.11
CA PHE A 209 17.56 6.28 -1.58
C PHE A 209 17.09 4.88 -1.16
N ARG A 210 17.95 3.87 -1.36
CA ARG A 210 17.66 2.50 -0.93
C ARG A 210 17.57 2.36 0.59
N ALA A 211 18.41 3.08 1.33
CA ALA A 211 18.35 3.11 2.79
C ALA A 211 17.07 3.74 3.31
N GLU A 212 16.56 4.80 2.62
CA GLU A 212 15.35 5.52 3.01
C GLU A 212 14.07 4.77 2.61
N PHE A 213 14.01 4.26 1.36
CA PHE A 213 12.78 3.70 0.78
C PHE A 213 12.80 2.19 0.60
N GLY A 214 13.89 1.51 0.91
CA GLY A 214 14.00 0.05 0.79
C GLY A 214 14.14 -0.48 -0.64
N LEU A 215 13.98 0.37 -1.64
CA LEU A 215 14.09 0.03 -3.07
C LEU A 215 15.01 1.02 -3.78
N PRO A 216 15.72 0.59 -4.84
CA PRO A 216 16.43 1.51 -5.70
C PRO A 216 15.46 2.40 -6.51
N PRO A 217 15.90 3.57 -7.02
CA PRO A 217 15.05 4.53 -7.74
C PRO A 217 14.26 3.93 -8.89
N HIS A 218 14.84 3.04 -9.70
CA HIS A 218 14.18 2.42 -10.84
C HIS A 218 13.04 1.47 -10.45
N GLU A 219 13.20 0.74 -9.36
CA GLU A 219 12.13 -0.09 -8.82
C GLU A 219 11.03 0.78 -8.21
N TYR A 220 11.42 1.81 -7.47
CA TYR A 220 10.47 2.77 -6.90
C TYR A 220 9.56 3.39 -7.97
N VAL A 221 10.14 3.93 -9.06
CA VAL A 221 9.33 4.51 -10.15
C VAL A 221 8.43 3.46 -10.82
N THR A 222 8.87 2.21 -10.89
CA THR A 222 8.02 1.11 -11.39
C THR A 222 6.78 0.92 -10.50
N HIS A 223 6.93 0.98 -9.18
CA HIS A 223 5.79 0.92 -8.26
C HIS A 223 4.85 2.12 -8.43
N VAL A 224 5.38 3.32 -8.60
CA VAL A 224 4.58 4.53 -8.88
C VAL A 224 3.79 4.37 -10.18
N ARG A 225 4.42 3.89 -11.26
CA ARG A 225 3.77 3.62 -12.55
C ARG A 225 2.62 2.61 -12.42
N VAL A 226 2.85 1.51 -11.71
CA VAL A 226 1.82 0.49 -11.48
C VAL A 226 0.67 1.04 -10.62
N ALA A 227 0.98 1.86 -9.62
CA ALA A 227 -0.04 2.50 -8.82
C ALA A 227 -0.90 3.47 -9.67
N ARG A 228 -0.30 4.25 -10.56
CA ARG A 228 -1.03 5.09 -11.52
C ARG A 228 -1.84 4.26 -12.51
N ALA A 229 -1.27 3.15 -13.02
CA ALA A 229 -1.97 2.23 -13.89
C ALA A 229 -3.24 1.66 -13.25
N ARG A 230 -3.23 1.35 -11.95
CA ARG A 230 -4.43 0.91 -11.22
C ARG A 230 -5.55 1.94 -11.30
N VAL A 231 -5.24 3.22 -11.13
CA VAL A 231 -6.22 4.31 -11.23
C VAL A 231 -6.81 4.37 -12.63
N LEU A 232 -5.96 4.39 -13.67
CA LEU A 232 -6.42 4.49 -15.06
C LEU A 232 -7.26 3.27 -15.50
N LEU A 233 -6.84 2.07 -15.08
CA LEU A 233 -7.61 0.84 -15.34
C LEU A 233 -8.98 0.85 -14.65
N SER A 234 -9.06 1.39 -13.43
CA SER A 234 -10.34 1.52 -12.71
C SER A 234 -11.28 2.53 -13.37
N GLN A 235 -10.73 3.52 -14.08
CA GLN A 235 -11.45 4.50 -14.88
C GLN A 235 -11.85 3.99 -16.28
N GLY A 236 -11.44 2.77 -16.63
CA GLY A 236 -11.85 2.14 -17.89
C GLY A 236 -10.85 2.23 -19.03
N MET A 237 -9.69 2.85 -18.82
CA MET A 237 -8.69 2.98 -19.88
C MET A 237 -8.16 1.59 -20.31
N PRO A 238 -8.08 1.30 -21.61
CA PRO A 238 -7.52 0.04 -22.13
C PRO A 238 -6.05 -0.14 -21.73
N ALA A 239 -5.66 -1.38 -21.38
CA ALA A 239 -4.32 -1.67 -20.86
C ALA A 239 -3.16 -1.24 -21.79
N GLY A 240 -3.36 -1.28 -23.11
CA GLY A 240 -2.37 -0.78 -24.06
C GLY A 240 -2.12 0.71 -23.93
N HIS A 241 -3.19 1.51 -23.80
CA HIS A 241 -3.10 2.96 -23.58
C HIS A 241 -2.53 3.28 -22.20
N VAL A 242 -2.94 2.51 -21.16
CA VAL A 242 -2.38 2.66 -19.82
C VAL A 242 -0.88 2.49 -19.80
N ALA A 243 -0.33 1.51 -20.55
CA ALA A 243 1.12 1.29 -20.59
C ALA A 243 1.87 2.55 -21.08
N ALA A 244 1.41 3.15 -22.16
CA ALA A 244 2.01 4.38 -22.71
C ALA A 244 1.85 5.56 -21.72
N GLU A 245 0.67 5.73 -21.16
CA GLU A 245 0.35 6.83 -20.24
C GLU A 245 1.19 6.82 -18.95
N VAL A 246 1.58 5.63 -18.48
CA VAL A 246 2.42 5.50 -17.30
C VAL A 246 3.92 5.38 -17.62
N GLY A 247 4.33 5.61 -18.87
CA GLY A 247 5.73 5.59 -19.29
C GLY A 247 6.35 4.19 -19.33
N LEU A 248 5.54 3.16 -19.58
CA LEU A 248 6.01 1.81 -19.89
C LEU A 248 6.05 1.61 -21.41
N TYR A 249 7.04 0.83 -21.87
CA TYR A 249 7.29 0.65 -23.28
C TYR A 249 6.11 0.00 -24.02
N ASP A 250 5.49 -1.03 -23.40
CA ASP A 250 4.39 -1.75 -24.00
C ASP A 250 3.47 -2.40 -22.94
N GLN A 251 2.37 -2.97 -23.41
CA GLN A 251 1.42 -3.70 -22.58
C GLN A 251 2.04 -4.93 -21.92
N SER A 252 3.03 -5.57 -22.55
CA SER A 252 3.69 -6.78 -22.00
C SER A 252 4.50 -6.42 -20.76
N GLN A 253 5.20 -5.27 -20.81
CA GLN A 253 5.91 -4.71 -19.67
C GLN A 253 4.94 -4.34 -18.54
N LEU A 254 3.81 -3.70 -18.87
CA LEU A 254 2.74 -3.44 -17.90
C LEU A 254 2.24 -4.72 -17.25
N ASN A 255 1.90 -5.73 -18.04
CA ASN A 255 1.40 -7.02 -17.54
C ASN A 255 2.39 -7.66 -16.56
N ARG A 256 3.68 -7.69 -16.90
CA ARG A 256 4.73 -8.28 -16.08
C ARG A 256 4.88 -7.55 -14.74
N HIS A 257 5.01 -6.21 -14.77
CA HIS A 257 5.17 -5.41 -13.55
C HIS A 257 3.89 -5.42 -12.71
N PHE A 258 2.74 -5.28 -13.35
CA PHE A 258 1.45 -5.27 -12.67
C PHE A 258 1.17 -6.61 -11.97
N LYS A 259 1.37 -7.74 -12.67
CA LYS A 259 1.20 -9.07 -12.06
C LYS A 259 2.18 -9.30 -10.90
N ARG A 260 3.45 -8.86 -11.04
CA ARG A 260 4.45 -8.96 -9.98
C ARG A 260 4.07 -8.16 -8.74
N ILE A 261 3.52 -6.95 -8.91
CA ILE A 261 3.29 -5.98 -7.82
C ILE A 261 1.88 -6.13 -7.24
N VAL A 262 0.87 -6.40 -8.07
CA VAL A 262 -0.55 -6.45 -7.67
C VAL A 262 -1.05 -7.88 -7.50
N GLY A 263 -0.38 -8.86 -8.10
CA GLY A 263 -0.77 -10.27 -8.10
C GLY A 263 -1.80 -10.65 -9.15
N LEU A 264 -2.43 -9.67 -9.79
CA LEU A 264 -3.42 -9.84 -10.85
C LEU A 264 -2.88 -9.26 -12.16
N THR A 265 -3.40 -9.72 -13.28
CA THR A 265 -3.15 -9.02 -14.55
C THR A 265 -3.96 -7.72 -14.60
N PRO A 266 -3.55 -6.70 -15.41
CA PRO A 266 -4.33 -5.49 -15.59
C PRO A 266 -5.80 -5.74 -15.95
N GLY A 267 -6.06 -6.73 -16.83
CA GLY A 267 -7.41 -7.10 -17.23
C GLY A 267 -8.24 -7.74 -16.11
N GLN A 268 -7.62 -8.59 -15.28
CA GLN A 268 -8.28 -9.15 -14.09
C GLN A 268 -8.60 -8.06 -13.08
N TYR A 269 -7.64 -7.17 -12.83
CA TYR A 269 -7.83 -6.04 -11.93
C TYR A 269 -8.97 -5.12 -12.42
N ALA A 270 -8.96 -4.74 -13.70
CA ALA A 270 -9.98 -3.86 -14.27
C ALA A 270 -11.41 -4.46 -14.17
N ARG A 271 -11.55 -5.77 -14.33
CA ARG A 271 -12.84 -6.45 -14.12
C ARG A 271 -13.26 -6.45 -12.65
N ALA A 272 -12.32 -6.74 -11.74
CA ALA A 272 -12.61 -6.83 -10.31
C ALA A 272 -13.02 -5.49 -9.67
N VAL A 273 -12.54 -4.36 -10.20
CA VAL A 273 -12.87 -3.03 -9.63
C VAL A 273 -14.04 -2.32 -10.30
N ARG A 274 -14.59 -2.88 -11.40
CA ARG A 274 -15.77 -2.33 -12.10
C ARG A 274 -17.06 -3.08 -11.78
N GLN A 275 -16.96 -4.23 -11.12
CA GLN A 275 -18.10 -4.96 -10.55
C GLN A 275 -18.52 -4.33 -9.23
#